data_2dfbad52c7ce2a04d3b1ff2ae0fb5eed
#
_entry.id   2dfbad52c7ce2a04d3b1ff2ae0fb5eed
#
_cell.length_a   1.000
_cell.length_b   1.000
_cell.length_c   1.000
_cell.angle_alpha   90.00
_cell.angle_beta   90.00
_cell.angle_gamma   90.00
#
_symmetry.space_group_name_H-M   'P 1'
#
loop_
_entity.id
_entity.type
_entity.pdbx_description
1 polymer ?
#
loop_
_entity_poly.entity_id
_entity_poly.type
_entity_poly.pdbx_seq_one_letter_code
_entity_poly.pdbx_strand_id
1 'polypeptide(L)'
;MTSTESSLFTTLGPHSDLDDSEVELDCQFNEDFKFILLPVSYAVVFVLGLGLNALTIWLFLFRLRPWDATATYMFHLALSDTLYVLSLPTLVYYYAARNHWPFGTGLCKFIRFLFYWNLYCSVLFLTCISVHRYLGICHPLRALRWVRPRLAGLLCLAVWLVVAGCLVPNLFFVTTSPKGDIILCHDTTRPEEFDHYVHF
;
A
#
# COMPACT_ATOMS: atom_id res chain seq x y z
N MET A 1 46.44 9.83 -57.81
CA MET A 1 47.02 8.56 -57.40
C MET A 1 46.03 7.96 -56.42
N THR A 2 45.28 7.07 -56.98
CA THR A 2 45.02 5.67 -56.63
C THR A 2 44.18 5.51 -55.40
N SER A 3 42.95 5.20 -55.56
CA SER A 3 42.33 3.89 -55.87
C SER A 3 41.88 3.17 -54.64
N THR A 4 40.55 2.91 -54.62
CA THR A 4 39.91 1.62 -54.26
C THR A 4 39.98 1.15 -52.83
N GLU A 5 38.84 1.12 -52.15
CA GLU A 5 38.13 -0.17 -52.03
C GLU A 5 36.72 0.00 -51.61
N SER A 6 35.93 -0.53 -52.46
CA SER A 6 34.50 -0.70 -52.48
C SER A 6 34.12 -1.97 -51.72
N SER A 7 32.90 -1.96 -51.18
CA SER A 7 32.10 -3.17 -50.97
C SER A 7 32.55 -4.18 -49.91
N LEU A 8 31.82 -4.16 -48.80
CA LEU A 8 31.18 -5.36 -48.27
C LEU A 8 30.09 -4.99 -47.23
N PHE A 9 28.91 -4.66 -47.68
CA PHE A 9 27.75 -4.63 -46.81
C PHE A 9 26.59 -5.27 -47.58
N THR A 10 26.54 -6.56 -47.48
CA THR A 10 25.38 -7.32 -48.00
C THR A 10 25.04 -8.42 -47.01
N THR A 11 23.75 -8.46 -46.68
CA THR A 11 23.02 -9.56 -46.02
C THR A 11 23.24 -9.80 -44.53
N LEU A 12 22.41 -9.15 -43.74
CA LEU A 12 21.79 -9.78 -42.60
C LEU A 12 20.28 -9.67 -42.76
N GLY A 13 19.67 -10.81 -43.02
CA GLY A 13 18.23 -10.96 -43.18
C GLY A 13 17.47 -10.80 -41.87
N PRO A 14 16.15 -10.76 -41.90
CA PRO A 14 15.30 -10.48 -40.74
C PRO A 14 15.27 -11.69 -39.80
N HIS A 15 15.87 -11.54 -38.66
CA HIS A 15 15.82 -12.51 -37.57
C HIS A 15 15.20 -11.83 -36.37
N SER A 16 13.87 -11.76 -36.35
CA SER A 16 13.19 -11.17 -35.19
C SER A 16 11.75 -11.63 -34.93
N ASP A 17 11.29 -12.73 -35.54
CA ASP A 17 9.90 -13.18 -35.32
C ASP A 17 9.75 -14.33 -34.33
N LEU A 18 10.86 -14.87 -33.78
CA LEU A 18 10.81 -16.00 -32.82
C LEU A 18 11.01 -15.59 -31.34
N ASP A 19 11.55 -14.40 -31.10
CA ASP A 19 11.88 -13.97 -29.76
C ASP A 19 10.70 -13.26 -29.05
N ASP A 20 9.86 -12.56 -29.82
CA ASP A 20 8.70 -11.85 -29.27
C ASP A 20 7.58 -12.78 -28.77
N SER A 21 7.41 -13.96 -29.42
CA SER A 21 6.40 -14.93 -29.02
C SER A 21 6.77 -15.72 -27.77
N GLU A 22 8.06 -16.01 -27.54
CA GLU A 22 8.51 -16.67 -26.30
C GLU A 22 8.51 -15.71 -25.12
N VAL A 23 8.87 -14.43 -25.31
CA VAL A 23 8.82 -13.41 -24.26
C VAL A 23 7.37 -13.08 -23.88
N GLU A 24 6.46 -13.04 -24.87
CA GLU A 24 5.03 -12.80 -24.61
C GLU A 24 4.36 -13.99 -23.91
N LEU A 25 4.79 -15.22 -24.20
CA LEU A 25 4.32 -16.42 -23.53
C LEU A 25 4.82 -16.54 -22.08
N ASP A 26 6.07 -16.15 -21.81
CA ASP A 26 6.65 -16.14 -20.46
C ASP A 26 6.02 -15.06 -19.59
N CYS A 27 5.73 -13.88 -20.14
CA CYS A 27 4.96 -12.84 -19.48
C CYS A 27 3.51 -13.23 -19.20
N GLN A 28 2.85 -13.99 -20.07
CA GLN A 28 1.49 -14.48 -19.84
C GLN A 28 1.43 -15.56 -18.77
N PHE A 29 2.41 -16.44 -18.69
CA PHE A 29 2.45 -17.48 -17.66
C PHE A 29 2.64 -16.87 -16.25
N ASN A 30 3.47 -15.86 -16.12
CA ASN A 30 3.65 -15.12 -14.88
C ASN A 30 2.39 -14.28 -14.50
N GLU A 31 1.63 -13.79 -15.47
CA GLU A 31 0.39 -13.06 -15.19
C GLU A 31 -0.74 -13.96 -14.71
N ASP A 32 -0.88 -15.16 -15.22
CA ASP A 32 -1.91 -16.11 -14.77
C ASP A 32 -1.68 -16.55 -13.32
N PHE A 33 -0.42 -16.76 -12.90
CA PHE A 33 -0.07 -17.04 -11.51
C PHE A 33 -0.47 -15.89 -10.57
N LYS A 34 -0.29 -14.66 -11.00
CA LYS A 34 -0.67 -13.44 -10.27
C LYS A 34 -2.18 -13.41 -9.98
N PHE A 35 -3.03 -13.79 -10.94
CA PHE A 35 -4.49 -13.77 -10.78
C PHE A 35 -5.03 -14.86 -9.84
N ILE A 36 -4.23 -15.84 -9.48
CA ILE A 36 -4.57 -16.84 -8.47
C ILE A 36 -3.96 -16.49 -7.11
N LEU A 37 -2.67 -16.14 -7.09
CA LEU A 37 -1.94 -15.89 -5.85
C LEU A 37 -2.46 -14.65 -5.11
N LEU A 38 -2.67 -13.54 -5.83
CA LEU A 38 -3.09 -12.29 -5.19
C LEU A 38 -4.47 -12.39 -4.52
N PRO A 39 -5.56 -12.85 -5.19
CA PRO A 39 -6.85 -12.93 -4.54
C PRO A 39 -6.85 -13.92 -3.36
N VAL A 40 -6.12 -15.04 -3.46
CA VAL A 40 -6.00 -15.99 -2.35
C VAL A 40 -5.27 -15.35 -1.17
N SER A 41 -4.14 -14.69 -1.42
CA SER A 41 -3.38 -13.99 -0.37
C SER A 41 -4.21 -12.90 0.31
N TYR A 42 -4.91 -12.07 -0.45
CA TYR A 42 -5.79 -11.04 0.10
C TYR A 42 -6.97 -11.62 0.89
N ALA A 43 -7.55 -12.74 0.44
CA ALA A 43 -8.62 -13.42 1.17
C ALA A 43 -8.13 -13.97 2.52
N VAL A 44 -6.95 -14.60 2.55
CA VAL A 44 -6.33 -15.10 3.79
C VAL A 44 -6.03 -13.93 4.75
N VAL A 45 -5.42 -12.86 4.24
CA VAL A 45 -5.13 -11.66 5.04
C VAL A 45 -6.42 -11.01 5.55
N PHE A 46 -7.48 -10.99 4.76
CA PHE A 46 -8.78 -10.50 5.18
C PHE A 46 -9.33 -11.27 6.38
N VAL A 47 -9.39 -12.59 6.29
CA VAL A 47 -9.96 -13.44 7.36
C VAL A 47 -9.14 -13.34 8.64
N LEU A 48 -7.82 -13.52 8.54
CA LEU A 48 -6.93 -13.48 9.71
C LEU A 48 -6.82 -12.06 10.27
N GLY A 49 -6.65 -11.07 9.42
CA GLY A 49 -6.52 -9.67 9.81
C GLY A 49 -7.79 -9.15 10.49
N LEU A 50 -8.96 -9.42 9.93
CA LEU A 50 -10.22 -9.01 10.54
C LEU A 50 -10.44 -9.72 11.89
N GLY A 51 -10.22 -11.03 11.96
CA GLY A 51 -10.39 -11.81 13.18
C GLY A 51 -9.47 -11.34 14.31
N LEU A 52 -8.18 -11.20 14.04
CA LEU A 52 -7.19 -10.81 15.06
C LEU A 52 -7.37 -9.36 15.50
N ASN A 53 -7.58 -8.42 14.58
CA ASN A 53 -7.77 -7.02 14.92
C ASN A 53 -9.10 -6.77 15.63
N ALA A 54 -10.20 -7.43 15.21
CA ALA A 54 -11.48 -7.35 15.91
C ALA A 54 -11.37 -7.90 17.33
N LEU A 55 -10.69 -9.03 17.53
CA LEU A 55 -10.41 -9.58 18.86
C LEU A 55 -9.61 -8.60 19.72
N THR A 56 -8.57 -8.00 19.15
CA THR A 56 -7.73 -7.01 19.81
C THR A 56 -8.57 -5.80 20.26
N ILE A 57 -9.37 -5.22 19.38
CA ILE A 57 -10.26 -4.09 19.70
C ILE A 57 -11.25 -4.48 20.80
N TRP A 58 -11.85 -5.66 20.70
CA TRP A 58 -12.78 -6.16 21.73
C TRP A 58 -12.11 -6.30 23.09
N LEU A 59 -10.90 -6.88 23.17
CA LEU A 59 -10.14 -7.00 24.41
C LEU A 59 -9.82 -5.64 25.05
N PHE A 60 -9.38 -4.68 24.25
CA PHE A 60 -9.07 -3.33 24.75
C PHE A 60 -10.33 -2.58 25.24
N LEU A 61 -11.46 -2.75 24.58
CA LEU A 61 -12.70 -2.06 24.98
C LEU A 61 -13.32 -2.66 26.25
N PHE A 62 -13.30 -3.98 26.40
CA PHE A 62 -14.10 -4.67 27.40
C PHE A 62 -13.29 -5.31 28.54
N ARG A 63 -11.99 -5.64 28.31
CA ARG A 63 -11.21 -6.42 29.28
C ARG A 63 -9.99 -5.68 29.83
N LEU A 64 -9.34 -4.86 29.05
CA LEU A 64 -8.06 -4.25 29.37
C LEU A 64 -8.23 -2.76 29.76
N ARG A 65 -8.87 -2.49 30.89
CA ARG A 65 -8.96 -1.14 31.46
C ARG A 65 -8.39 -1.12 32.88
N PRO A 66 -7.73 -0.05 33.29
CA PRO A 66 -7.42 1.21 32.60
C PRO A 66 -6.29 1.05 31.57
N TRP A 67 -6.34 1.84 30.47
CA TRP A 67 -5.32 1.80 29.43
C TRP A 67 -4.06 2.54 29.88
N ASP A 68 -2.93 1.91 29.67
CA ASP A 68 -1.63 2.58 29.65
C ASP A 68 -1.37 3.22 28.28
N ALA A 69 -0.25 3.93 28.14
CA ALA A 69 0.07 4.59 26.90
C ALA A 69 0.34 3.59 25.76
N THR A 70 0.96 2.44 26.05
CA THR A 70 1.23 1.40 25.06
C THR A 70 -0.06 0.78 24.54
N ALA A 71 -1.01 0.49 25.45
CA ALA A 71 -2.34 -0.01 25.09
C ALA A 71 -3.10 0.96 24.17
N THR A 72 -2.96 2.26 24.41
CA THR A 72 -3.55 3.29 23.55
C THR A 72 -3.00 3.21 22.12
N TYR A 73 -1.69 3.12 21.93
CA TYR A 73 -1.10 2.98 20.60
C TYR A 73 -1.51 1.67 19.90
N MET A 74 -1.52 0.54 20.63
CA MET A 74 -1.93 -0.75 20.09
C MET A 74 -3.40 -0.75 19.65
N PHE A 75 -4.27 -0.07 20.39
CA PHE A 75 -5.68 0.08 20.00
C PHE A 75 -5.84 0.86 18.71
N HIS A 76 -5.14 2.00 18.56
CA HIS A 76 -5.19 2.80 17.34
C HIS A 76 -4.56 2.10 16.14
N LEU A 77 -3.52 1.28 16.37
CA LEU A 77 -2.94 0.42 15.34
C LEU A 77 -3.97 -0.60 14.84
N ALA A 78 -4.60 -1.35 15.76
CA ALA A 78 -5.63 -2.32 15.40
C ALA A 78 -6.84 -1.67 14.71
N LEU A 79 -7.19 -0.44 15.07
CA LEU A 79 -8.24 0.32 14.39
C LEU A 79 -7.86 0.67 12.95
N SER A 80 -6.63 1.16 12.72
CA SER A 80 -6.12 1.44 11.37
C SER A 80 -6.08 0.19 10.51
N ASP A 81 -5.58 -0.92 11.05
CA ASP A 81 -5.50 -2.20 10.36
C ASP A 81 -6.90 -2.72 9.98
N THR A 82 -7.88 -2.59 10.89
CA THR A 82 -9.27 -2.98 10.61
C THR A 82 -9.87 -2.19 9.46
N LEU A 83 -9.66 -0.87 9.41
CA LEU A 83 -10.16 -0.02 8.32
C LEU A 83 -9.59 -0.45 6.96
N TYR A 84 -8.30 -0.79 6.91
CA TYR A 84 -7.68 -1.29 5.68
C TYR A 84 -8.19 -2.69 5.30
N VAL A 85 -8.23 -3.62 6.27
CA VAL A 85 -8.66 -5.00 6.03
C VAL A 85 -10.09 -5.06 5.49
N LEU A 86 -10.98 -4.18 5.92
CA LEU A 86 -12.34 -4.08 5.39
C LEU A 86 -12.39 -3.69 3.89
N SER A 87 -11.33 -3.11 3.35
CA SER A 87 -11.22 -2.80 1.92
C SER A 87 -10.73 -3.98 1.06
N LEU A 88 -10.12 -5.01 1.66
CA LEU A 88 -9.52 -6.14 0.93
C LEU A 88 -10.51 -6.95 0.07
N PRO A 89 -11.77 -7.18 0.45
CA PRO A 89 -12.72 -7.90 -0.40
C PRO A 89 -12.89 -7.29 -1.80
N THR A 90 -12.79 -5.97 -1.91
CA THR A 90 -12.86 -5.29 -3.22
C THR A 90 -11.63 -5.55 -4.08
N LEU A 91 -10.44 -5.68 -3.46
CA LEU A 91 -9.20 -6.07 -4.14
C LEU A 91 -9.23 -7.55 -4.53
N VAL A 92 -9.78 -8.43 -3.70
CA VAL A 92 -9.99 -9.84 -4.05
C VAL A 92 -10.84 -9.94 -5.31
N TYR A 93 -11.95 -9.20 -5.36
CA TYR A 93 -12.80 -9.15 -6.55
C TYR A 93 -12.05 -8.62 -7.79
N TYR A 94 -11.31 -7.52 -7.64
CA TYR A 94 -10.56 -6.89 -8.73
C TYR A 94 -9.59 -7.86 -9.40
N TYR A 95 -8.78 -8.58 -8.61
CA TYR A 95 -7.83 -9.55 -9.16
C TYR A 95 -8.50 -10.83 -9.66
N ALA A 96 -9.58 -11.29 -9.02
CA ALA A 96 -10.38 -12.43 -9.49
C ALA A 96 -11.09 -12.13 -10.83
N ALA A 97 -11.49 -10.86 -11.05
CA ALA A 97 -12.09 -10.38 -12.30
C ALA A 97 -11.03 -9.97 -13.36
N ARG A 98 -9.81 -10.47 -13.28
CA ARG A 98 -8.70 -10.18 -14.21
C ARG A 98 -8.47 -8.68 -14.42
N ASN A 99 -8.28 -7.94 -13.33
CA ASN A 99 -8.04 -6.50 -13.27
C ASN A 99 -9.21 -5.63 -13.79
N HIS A 100 -10.42 -6.14 -13.84
CA HIS A 100 -11.59 -5.32 -14.15
C HIS A 100 -12.13 -4.62 -12.91
N TRP A 101 -12.15 -3.28 -12.94
CA TRP A 101 -12.60 -2.43 -11.84
C TRP A 101 -13.98 -1.83 -12.10
N PRO A 102 -15.08 -2.42 -11.60
CA PRO A 102 -16.44 -1.91 -11.87
C PRO A 102 -16.91 -0.84 -10.88
N PHE A 103 -16.14 -0.57 -9.80
CA PHE A 103 -16.62 0.21 -8.67
C PHE A 103 -16.42 1.74 -8.81
N GLY A 104 -15.95 2.19 -9.96
CA GLY A 104 -15.74 3.62 -10.24
C GLY A 104 -14.47 4.21 -9.61
N THR A 105 -14.14 5.44 -10.05
CA THR A 105 -12.89 6.13 -9.66
C THR A 105 -12.85 6.49 -8.18
N GLY A 106 -14.00 6.84 -7.58
CA GLY A 106 -14.07 7.24 -6.17
C GLY A 106 -13.63 6.14 -5.21
N LEU A 107 -14.11 4.90 -5.41
CA LEU A 107 -13.73 3.77 -4.58
C LEU A 107 -12.26 3.36 -4.82
N CYS A 108 -11.77 3.46 -6.06
CA CYS A 108 -10.36 3.24 -6.37
C CYS A 108 -9.47 4.19 -5.54
N LYS A 109 -9.76 5.50 -5.56
CA LYS A 109 -9.05 6.51 -4.77
C LYS A 109 -9.11 6.21 -3.28
N PHE A 110 -10.28 5.84 -2.77
CA PHE A 110 -10.48 5.56 -1.35
C PHE A 110 -9.69 4.34 -0.87
N ILE A 111 -9.66 3.25 -1.64
CA ILE A 111 -8.90 2.04 -1.28
C ILE A 111 -7.40 2.31 -1.30
N ARG A 112 -6.92 3.06 -2.29
CA ARG A 112 -5.52 3.48 -2.34
C ARG A 112 -5.16 4.39 -1.16
N PHE A 113 -6.03 5.32 -0.82
CA PHE A 113 -5.87 6.13 0.37
C PHE A 113 -5.79 5.28 1.64
N LEU A 114 -6.69 4.30 1.85
CA LEU A 114 -6.66 3.41 3.00
C LEU A 114 -5.38 2.57 3.07
N PHE A 115 -4.86 2.11 1.93
CA PHE A 115 -3.60 1.37 1.87
C PHE A 115 -2.43 2.19 2.41
N TYR A 116 -2.21 3.40 1.87
CA TYR A 116 -1.13 4.28 2.34
C TYR A 116 -1.38 4.78 3.76
N TRP A 117 -2.63 5.06 4.09
CA TRP A 117 -3.04 5.42 5.44
C TRP A 117 -2.61 4.37 6.45
N ASN A 118 -2.96 3.12 6.22
CA ASN A 118 -2.58 2.01 7.10
C ASN A 118 -1.06 1.88 7.18
N LEU A 119 -0.36 1.92 6.05
CA LEU A 119 1.09 1.79 5.99
C LEU A 119 1.80 2.83 6.87
N TYR A 120 1.48 4.12 6.70
CA TYR A 120 2.12 5.19 7.46
C TYR A 120 1.69 5.21 8.94
N CYS A 121 0.41 4.99 9.22
CA CYS A 121 -0.07 4.89 10.60
C CYS A 121 0.61 3.75 11.35
N SER A 122 0.73 2.57 10.75
CA SER A 122 1.37 1.41 11.38
C SER A 122 2.83 1.68 11.72
N VAL A 123 3.60 2.25 10.79
CA VAL A 123 5.01 2.62 11.04
C VAL A 123 5.12 3.63 12.17
N LEU A 124 4.29 4.67 12.18
CA LEU A 124 4.34 5.70 13.21
C LEU A 124 3.89 5.18 14.59
N PHE A 125 2.83 4.36 14.67
CA PHE A 125 2.40 3.77 15.94
C PHE A 125 3.43 2.79 16.49
N LEU A 126 4.04 1.93 15.66
CA LEU A 126 5.11 1.04 16.06
C LEU A 126 6.34 1.83 16.56
N THR A 127 6.66 2.95 15.91
CA THR A 127 7.71 3.86 16.35
C THR A 127 7.39 4.45 17.73
N CYS A 128 6.16 4.93 17.92
CA CYS A 128 5.71 5.44 19.22
C CYS A 128 5.82 4.37 20.33
N ILE A 129 5.40 3.13 20.05
CA ILE A 129 5.51 2.01 20.99
C ILE A 129 6.98 1.73 21.33
N SER A 130 7.85 1.71 20.31
CA SER A 130 9.29 1.46 20.50
C SER A 130 9.97 2.53 21.35
N VAL A 131 9.73 3.81 21.05
CA VAL A 131 10.23 4.94 21.81
C VAL A 131 9.72 4.90 23.25
N HIS A 132 8.44 4.59 23.42
CA HIS A 132 7.82 4.51 24.74
C HIS A 132 8.45 3.43 25.62
N ARG A 133 8.67 2.22 25.05
CA ARG A 133 9.35 1.12 25.73
C ARG A 133 10.80 1.45 26.04
N TYR A 134 11.51 2.09 25.11
CA TYR A 134 12.87 2.53 25.31
C TYR A 134 12.98 3.51 26.50
N LEU A 135 12.11 4.53 26.55
CA LEU A 135 12.07 5.49 27.65
C LEU A 135 11.75 4.82 28.99
N GLY A 136 10.83 3.85 29.01
CA GLY A 136 10.48 3.10 30.22
C GLY A 136 11.62 2.28 30.79
N ILE A 137 12.45 1.69 29.94
CA ILE A 137 13.57 0.82 30.34
C ILE A 137 14.83 1.64 30.62
N CYS A 138 15.24 2.52 29.71
CA CYS A 138 16.52 3.22 29.80
C CYS A 138 16.46 4.50 30.65
N HIS A 139 15.28 5.14 30.75
CA HIS A 139 15.12 6.43 31.44
C HIS A 139 13.87 6.46 32.34
N PRO A 140 13.79 5.63 33.39
CA PRO A 140 12.58 5.47 34.19
C PRO A 140 12.10 6.77 34.86
N LEU A 141 13.01 7.63 35.29
CA LEU A 141 12.66 8.92 35.88
C LEU A 141 12.06 9.92 34.89
N ARG A 142 12.54 9.88 33.61
CA ARG A 142 11.96 10.68 32.54
C ARG A 142 10.64 10.08 32.05
N ALA A 143 10.52 8.76 32.07
CA ALA A 143 9.30 8.05 31.70
C ALA A 143 8.10 8.48 32.54
N LEU A 144 8.26 8.71 33.86
CA LEU A 144 7.19 9.21 34.72
C LEU A 144 6.55 10.51 34.21
N ARG A 145 7.28 11.33 33.51
CA ARG A 145 6.81 12.61 32.98
C ARG A 145 6.16 12.46 31.57
N TRP A 146 6.71 11.59 30.72
CA TRP A 146 6.34 11.43 29.31
C TRP A 146 5.36 10.28 29.06
N VAL A 147 5.35 9.26 29.93
CA VAL A 147 4.53 8.05 29.83
C VAL A 147 3.15 8.28 30.45
N ARG A 148 2.41 9.28 29.96
CA ARG A 148 1.04 9.55 30.42
C ARG A 148 0.02 9.14 29.35
N PRO A 149 -1.09 8.47 29.71
CA PRO A 149 -2.10 8.04 28.73
C PRO A 149 -2.74 9.21 27.96
N ARG A 150 -2.86 10.38 28.59
CA ARG A 150 -3.34 11.60 27.93
C ARG A 150 -2.40 12.06 26.81
N LEU A 151 -1.09 12.01 27.04
CA LEU A 151 -0.09 12.35 26.01
C LEU A 151 -0.11 11.33 24.88
N ALA A 152 -0.26 10.05 25.18
CA ALA A 152 -0.39 9.01 24.17
C ALA A 152 -1.62 9.25 23.27
N GLY A 153 -2.76 9.63 23.84
CA GLY A 153 -3.95 9.99 23.06
C GLY A 153 -3.74 11.20 22.14
N LEU A 154 -3.04 12.23 22.62
CA LEU A 154 -2.68 13.41 21.81
C LEU A 154 -1.72 13.04 20.67
N LEU A 155 -0.74 12.17 20.92
CA LEU A 155 0.18 11.69 19.90
C LEU A 155 -0.56 10.83 18.86
N CYS A 156 -1.50 9.98 19.28
CA CYS A 156 -2.35 9.25 18.33
C CYS A 156 -3.14 10.19 17.42
N LEU A 157 -3.76 11.22 17.98
CA LEU A 157 -4.48 12.22 17.21
C LEU A 157 -3.55 12.96 16.22
N ALA A 158 -2.35 13.34 16.69
CA ALA A 158 -1.35 13.99 15.84
C ALA A 158 -0.93 13.07 14.66
N VAL A 159 -0.69 11.78 14.92
CA VAL A 159 -0.39 10.79 13.87
C VAL A 159 -1.51 10.76 12.83
N TRP A 160 -2.77 10.64 13.26
CA TRP A 160 -3.92 10.62 12.36
C TRP A 160 -4.00 11.89 11.51
N LEU A 161 -3.82 13.06 12.10
CA LEU A 161 -3.89 14.34 11.40
C LEU A 161 -2.72 14.54 10.42
N VAL A 162 -1.49 14.19 10.83
CA VAL A 162 -0.31 14.30 9.97
C VAL A 162 -0.43 13.38 8.76
N VAL A 163 -0.79 12.11 8.97
CA VAL A 163 -0.96 11.15 7.88
C VAL A 163 -2.09 11.60 6.95
N ALA A 164 -3.22 12.08 7.48
CA ALA A 164 -4.30 12.63 6.67
C ALA A 164 -3.81 13.80 5.81
N GLY A 165 -3.14 14.77 6.42
CA GLY A 165 -2.62 15.96 5.72
C GLY A 165 -1.62 15.62 4.61
N CYS A 166 -0.77 14.61 4.82
CA CYS A 166 0.19 14.15 3.81
C CYS A 166 -0.48 13.37 2.67
N LEU A 167 -1.57 12.65 2.95
CA LEU A 167 -2.21 11.79 1.95
C LEU A 167 -3.32 12.46 1.15
N VAL A 168 -3.93 13.52 1.68
CA VAL A 168 -5.01 14.25 0.98
C VAL A 168 -4.58 14.73 -0.41
N PRO A 169 -3.37 15.31 -0.63
CA PRO A 169 -2.92 15.68 -1.97
C PRO A 169 -2.88 14.49 -2.94
N ASN A 170 -2.50 13.31 -2.46
CA ASN A 170 -2.38 12.10 -3.27
C ASN A 170 -3.73 11.62 -3.83
N LEU A 171 -4.85 11.95 -3.19
CA LEU A 171 -6.20 11.64 -3.68
C LEU A 171 -6.55 12.35 -5.01
N PHE A 172 -5.91 13.47 -5.31
CA PHE A 172 -6.13 14.20 -6.56
C PHE A 172 -5.42 13.53 -7.74
N PHE A 173 -4.30 12.83 -7.49
CA PHE A 173 -3.46 12.24 -8.54
C PHE A 173 -3.85 10.80 -8.92
N VAL A 174 -4.53 10.06 -8.05
CA VAL A 174 -5.01 8.71 -8.37
C VAL A 174 -6.17 8.78 -9.36
N THR A 175 -6.06 8.10 -10.48
CA THR A 175 -7.10 8.03 -11.52
C THR A 175 -7.33 6.60 -11.98
N THR A 176 -8.50 6.35 -12.56
CA THR A 176 -8.80 5.12 -13.30
C THR A 176 -8.58 5.38 -14.78
N SER A 177 -7.93 4.46 -15.49
CA SER A 177 -7.78 4.56 -16.93
C SER A 177 -8.43 3.38 -17.65
N PRO A 178 -9.17 3.62 -18.75
CA PRO A 178 -9.67 2.56 -19.60
C PRO A 178 -8.50 1.99 -20.42
N LYS A 179 -8.35 0.66 -20.43
CA LYS A 179 -7.43 -0.06 -21.30
C LYS A 179 -8.25 -1.08 -22.11
N GLY A 180 -8.72 -0.70 -23.29
CA GLY A 180 -9.69 -1.47 -24.07
C GLY A 180 -11.04 -1.56 -23.33
N ASP A 181 -11.55 -2.77 -23.15
CA ASP A 181 -12.81 -3.03 -22.44
C ASP A 181 -12.65 -3.14 -20.90
N ILE A 182 -11.42 -2.97 -20.39
CA ILE A 182 -11.09 -3.12 -18.96
C ILE A 182 -10.80 -1.76 -18.35
N ILE A 183 -11.41 -1.48 -17.20
CA ILE A 183 -11.11 -0.30 -16.39
C ILE A 183 -10.08 -0.70 -15.34
N LEU A 184 -8.90 -0.08 -15.37
CA LEU A 184 -7.82 -0.33 -14.43
C LEU A 184 -7.84 0.73 -13.32
N CYS A 185 -7.66 0.27 -12.07
CA CYS A 185 -7.39 1.15 -10.94
C CYS A 185 -5.86 1.27 -10.80
N HIS A 186 -5.28 2.33 -11.38
CA HIS A 186 -3.83 2.56 -11.37
C HIS A 186 -3.32 3.18 -10.07
N ASP A 187 -2.13 2.71 -9.68
CA ASP A 187 -1.39 3.21 -8.52
C ASP A 187 -0.43 4.36 -8.88
N THR A 188 -0.15 4.53 -10.15
CA THR A 188 0.81 5.51 -10.65
C THR A 188 0.12 6.66 -11.37
N THR A 189 0.44 7.88 -10.93
CA THR A 189 0.33 9.09 -11.75
C THR A 189 0.91 8.84 -13.12
N ARG A 190 0.27 9.36 -14.16
CA ARG A 190 0.90 9.40 -15.49
C ARG A 190 2.29 10.02 -15.33
N PRO A 191 3.32 9.46 -15.97
CA PRO A 191 4.69 10.02 -15.87
C PRO A 191 4.75 11.52 -16.16
N GLU A 192 3.88 12.02 -17.04
CA GLU A 192 3.78 13.45 -17.40
C GLU A 192 3.26 14.35 -16.25
N GLU A 193 2.42 13.84 -15.35
CA GLU A 193 1.93 14.61 -14.18
C GLU A 193 2.89 14.53 -13.01
N PHE A 194 3.69 13.48 -12.92
CA PHE A 194 4.69 13.29 -11.87
C PHE A 194 5.87 14.24 -12.05
N ASP A 195 6.33 14.46 -13.28
CA ASP A 195 7.38 15.44 -13.58
C ASP A 195 6.99 16.85 -13.19
N HIS A 196 5.72 17.22 -13.32
CA HIS A 196 5.23 18.54 -12.91
C HIS A 196 5.20 18.72 -11.38
N TYR A 197 5.04 17.62 -10.62
CA TYR A 197 5.00 17.64 -9.15
C TYR A 197 6.40 17.64 -8.52
N VAL A 198 7.38 17.01 -9.15
CA VAL A 198 8.78 16.92 -8.66
C VAL A 198 9.56 18.22 -8.92
N HIS A 199 9.10 19.04 -9.86
CA HIS A 199 9.70 20.36 -10.19
C HIS A 199 9.12 21.53 -9.39
N PHE A 200 8.24 21.30 -8.42
CA PHE A 200 7.74 22.27 -7.43
C PHE A 200 8.36 21.99 -6.07
#